data_801682bad9e7f0d7d77dfdbde9519a8c
#
_entry.id   801682bad9e7f0d7d77dfdbde9519a8c
#
_cell.length_a   1.000
_cell.length_b   1.000
_cell.length_c   1.000
_cell.angle_alpha   90.00
_cell.angle_beta   90.00
_cell.angle_gamma   90.00
#
_symmetry.space_group_name_H-M   'P 1'
#
loop_
_entity.id
_entity.type
_entity.pdbx_description
1 polymer ?
#
loop_
_entity_poly.entity_id
_entity_poly.type
_entity_poly.pdbx_seq_one_letter_code
_entity_poly.pdbx_strand_id
1 'polypeptide(L)'
;MPLSIFGFQALWSPYLMGVIVFLTVVYFLTTVVWRKDFKISEPLKKSEAIYFILAMVILYIVKGSPVDLLGHIMFTMHMVQMAFLLLLVPVFLIKGIPWWVWKVVVEAPVVRTIFKVLTQPLVAIFVFIALFSFYHIPSTFDAIKLDMTLHGIYTFILFISALFMYWPLLNNIEGQHQMKNINKLAYIASNAVLITPACALIIFANHPMYATYTDADVWLQAMELCVPVDTLAGLNLSGPELFS
;
A
#
# COMPACT_ATOMS: atom_id res chain seq x y z
N MET A 1 -15.26 -15.23 16.90
CA MET A 1 -15.44 -16.41 15.99
C MET A 1 -14.13 -16.75 15.28
N PRO A 2 -13.86 -18.02 14.91
CA PRO A 2 -12.67 -18.34 14.14
C PRO A 2 -12.81 -17.85 12.68
N LEU A 3 -11.78 -17.22 12.12
CA LEU A 3 -11.82 -16.69 10.73
C LEU A 3 -12.02 -17.77 9.67
N SER A 4 -11.74 -19.04 9.99
CA SER A 4 -11.92 -20.17 9.07
C SER A 4 -13.36 -20.35 8.55
N ILE A 5 -14.34 -19.73 9.22
CA ILE A 5 -15.76 -19.73 8.79
C ILE A 5 -15.94 -19.07 7.42
N PHE A 6 -15.10 -18.11 7.04
CA PHE A 6 -15.19 -17.39 5.76
C PHE A 6 -14.62 -18.18 4.57
N GLY A 7 -14.01 -19.34 4.83
CA GLY A 7 -13.44 -20.20 3.81
C GLY A 7 -12.04 -19.79 3.33
N PHE A 8 -11.37 -20.68 2.60
CA PHE A 8 -9.98 -20.49 2.18
C PHE A 8 -9.79 -19.31 1.24
N GLN A 9 -10.69 -19.11 0.28
CA GLN A 9 -10.56 -18.06 -0.74
C GLN A 9 -10.70 -16.64 -0.17
N ALA A 10 -11.54 -16.46 0.85
CA ALA A 10 -11.66 -15.18 1.54
C ALA A 10 -10.46 -14.88 2.45
N LEU A 11 -9.78 -15.91 2.96
CA LEU A 11 -8.63 -15.75 3.83
C LEU A 11 -7.31 -15.63 3.06
N TRP A 12 -7.20 -16.35 1.94
CA TRP A 12 -5.97 -16.43 1.17
C TRP A 12 -6.26 -16.15 -0.29
N SER A 13 -5.58 -15.19 -0.89
CA SER A 13 -5.72 -14.84 -2.30
C SER A 13 -4.72 -15.62 -3.15
N PRO A 14 -5.12 -16.74 -3.80
CA PRO A 14 -4.22 -17.49 -4.68
C PRO A 14 -3.85 -16.68 -5.93
N TYR A 15 -4.74 -15.80 -6.40
CA TYR A 15 -4.47 -14.92 -7.54
C TYR A 15 -3.36 -13.94 -7.22
N LEU A 16 -3.43 -13.28 -6.05
CA LEU A 16 -2.37 -12.36 -5.62
C LEU A 16 -1.06 -13.11 -5.37
N MET A 17 -1.10 -14.34 -4.82
CA MET A 17 0.08 -15.19 -4.69
C MET A 17 0.73 -15.43 -6.05
N GLY A 18 -0.08 -15.78 -7.07
CA GLY A 18 0.41 -15.96 -8.44
C GLY A 18 1.07 -14.69 -9.00
N VAL A 19 0.47 -13.51 -8.78
CA VAL A 19 1.05 -12.23 -9.18
C VAL A 19 2.37 -11.96 -8.45
N ILE A 20 2.44 -12.18 -7.15
CA ILE A 20 3.67 -11.98 -6.35
C ILE A 20 4.79 -12.91 -6.83
N VAL A 21 4.48 -14.18 -7.05
CA VAL A 21 5.45 -15.15 -7.60
C VAL A 21 5.92 -14.71 -8.98
N PHE A 22 4.99 -14.34 -9.86
CA PHE A 22 5.31 -13.84 -11.21
C PHE A 22 6.23 -12.61 -11.16
N LEU A 23 5.90 -11.60 -10.36
CA LEU A 23 6.73 -10.41 -10.20
C LEU A 23 8.12 -10.75 -9.65
N THR A 24 8.19 -11.71 -8.71
CA THR A 24 9.46 -12.16 -8.14
C THR A 24 10.31 -12.88 -9.19
N VAL A 25 9.71 -13.73 -10.00
CA VAL A 25 10.40 -14.42 -11.11
C VAL A 25 10.90 -13.40 -12.14
N VAL A 26 10.07 -12.46 -12.57
CA VAL A 26 10.45 -11.39 -13.52
C VAL A 26 11.59 -10.55 -12.96
N TYR A 27 11.53 -10.20 -11.67
CA TYR A 27 12.61 -9.48 -11.00
C TYR A 27 13.95 -10.22 -11.10
N PHE A 28 14.00 -11.51 -10.74
CA PHE A 28 15.25 -12.27 -10.81
C PHE A 28 15.68 -12.55 -12.26
N LEU A 29 14.75 -12.79 -13.18
CA LEU A 29 15.10 -12.89 -14.59
C LEU A 29 15.75 -11.61 -15.11
N THR A 30 15.18 -10.46 -14.81
CA THR A 30 15.71 -9.16 -15.24
C THR A 30 17.05 -8.85 -14.59
N THR A 31 17.18 -9.06 -13.26
CA THR A 31 18.35 -8.60 -12.51
C THR A 31 19.52 -9.59 -12.51
N VAL A 32 19.28 -10.86 -12.80
CA VAL A 32 20.32 -11.90 -12.81
C VAL A 32 20.55 -12.46 -14.22
N VAL A 33 19.49 -12.93 -14.90
CA VAL A 33 19.62 -13.65 -16.17
C VAL A 33 19.81 -12.69 -17.33
N TRP A 34 18.89 -11.76 -17.53
CA TRP A 34 18.87 -10.80 -18.65
C TRP A 34 19.67 -9.53 -18.37
N ARG A 35 20.33 -9.46 -17.22
CA ARG A 35 21.10 -8.29 -16.81
C ARG A 35 22.07 -7.80 -17.88
N LYS A 36 22.72 -8.71 -18.60
CA LYS A 36 23.72 -8.39 -19.63
C LYS A 36 23.17 -7.63 -20.84
N ASP A 37 21.86 -7.68 -21.03
CA ASP A 37 21.17 -6.98 -22.13
C ASP A 37 21.04 -5.47 -21.82
N PHE A 38 21.25 -5.08 -20.57
CA PHE A 38 21.20 -3.68 -20.11
C PHE A 38 22.60 -3.11 -19.97
N LYS A 39 22.96 -2.13 -20.81
CA LYS A 39 24.32 -1.55 -20.89
C LYS A 39 24.83 -0.96 -19.56
N ILE A 40 23.93 -0.44 -18.72
CA ILE A 40 24.24 0.23 -17.44
C ILE A 40 24.07 -0.67 -16.22
N SER A 41 23.86 -1.97 -16.43
CA SER A 41 23.51 -2.90 -15.36
C SER A 41 24.71 -3.24 -14.47
N GLU A 42 24.45 -3.37 -13.18
CA GLU A 42 25.38 -3.89 -12.17
C GLU A 42 24.87 -5.24 -11.62
N PRO A 43 25.77 -6.07 -11.06
CA PRO A 43 25.36 -7.30 -10.38
C PRO A 43 24.39 -7.00 -9.23
N LEU A 44 23.36 -7.83 -9.12
CA LEU A 44 22.40 -7.74 -8.03
C LEU A 44 23.10 -7.90 -6.67
N LYS A 45 22.91 -6.95 -5.77
CA LYS A 45 23.42 -7.00 -4.40
C LYS A 45 22.50 -7.87 -3.53
N LYS A 46 23.08 -8.63 -2.59
CA LYS A 46 22.30 -9.45 -1.65
C LYS A 46 21.27 -8.62 -0.87
N SER A 47 21.63 -7.39 -0.48
CA SER A 47 20.71 -6.48 0.21
C SER A 47 19.51 -6.07 -0.65
N GLU A 48 19.72 -5.81 -1.95
CA GLU A 48 18.64 -5.48 -2.88
C GLU A 48 17.67 -6.66 -3.02
N ALA A 49 18.18 -7.88 -3.21
CA ALA A 49 17.35 -9.09 -3.26
C ALA A 49 16.54 -9.29 -1.97
N ILE A 50 17.16 -9.10 -0.79
CA ILE A 50 16.48 -9.22 0.50
C ILE A 50 15.37 -8.18 0.64
N TYR A 51 15.64 -6.91 0.34
CA TYR A 51 14.63 -5.85 0.41
C TYR A 51 13.46 -6.12 -0.55
N PHE A 52 13.74 -6.58 -1.77
CA PHE A 52 12.68 -6.92 -2.72
C PHE A 52 11.81 -8.07 -2.21
N ILE A 53 12.42 -9.16 -1.73
CA ILE A 53 11.68 -10.30 -1.16
C ILE A 53 10.84 -9.85 0.04
N LEU A 54 11.40 -9.03 0.95
CA LEU A 54 10.66 -8.49 2.09
C LEU A 54 9.45 -7.66 1.63
N ALA A 55 9.61 -6.82 0.60
CA ALA A 55 8.50 -6.07 0.03
C ALA A 55 7.39 -7.00 -0.47
N MET A 56 7.75 -8.05 -1.21
CA MET A 56 6.79 -9.03 -1.75
C MET A 56 6.08 -9.82 -0.64
N VAL A 57 6.83 -10.26 0.37
CA VAL A 57 6.26 -10.99 1.52
C VAL A 57 5.30 -10.10 2.30
N ILE A 58 5.69 -8.87 2.64
CA ILE A 58 4.81 -7.94 3.36
C ILE A 58 3.58 -7.62 2.51
N LEU A 59 3.73 -7.34 1.22
CA LEU A 59 2.62 -7.07 0.32
C LEU A 59 1.62 -8.24 0.31
N TYR A 60 2.10 -9.50 0.26
CA TYR A 60 1.23 -10.65 0.36
C TYR A 60 0.56 -10.78 1.74
N ILE A 61 1.30 -10.56 2.82
CA ILE A 61 0.73 -10.63 4.17
C ILE A 61 -0.41 -9.61 4.31
N VAL A 62 -0.22 -8.36 3.87
CA VAL A 62 -1.22 -7.31 4.08
C VAL A 62 -2.38 -7.34 3.09
N LYS A 63 -2.23 -7.94 1.90
CA LYS A 63 -3.24 -7.93 0.84
C LYS A 63 -3.71 -9.31 0.36
N GLY A 64 -3.07 -10.38 0.77
CA GLY A 64 -3.36 -11.73 0.32
C GLY A 64 -3.50 -12.76 1.43
N SER A 65 -3.44 -12.35 2.69
CA SER A 65 -3.57 -13.21 3.87
C SER A 65 -4.81 -12.84 4.71
N PRO A 66 -5.13 -13.56 5.78
CA PRO A 66 -6.21 -13.19 6.70
C PRO A 66 -6.16 -11.75 7.23
N VAL A 67 -5.02 -11.08 7.15
CA VAL A 67 -4.86 -9.67 7.53
C VAL A 67 -5.72 -8.75 6.64
N ASP A 68 -5.87 -9.06 5.36
CA ASP A 68 -6.73 -8.29 4.46
C ASP A 68 -8.19 -8.36 4.88
N LEU A 69 -8.69 -9.57 5.16
CA LEU A 69 -10.05 -9.76 5.66
C LEU A 69 -10.25 -9.06 7.01
N LEU A 70 -9.30 -9.18 7.95
CA LEU A 70 -9.34 -8.46 9.22
C LEU A 70 -9.41 -6.94 9.03
N GLY A 71 -8.75 -6.40 8.02
CA GLY A 71 -8.84 -4.99 7.64
C GLY A 71 -10.22 -4.58 7.09
N HIS A 72 -11.04 -5.53 6.65
CA HIS A 72 -12.46 -5.29 6.31
C HIS A 72 -13.37 -5.44 7.51
N ILE A 73 -13.04 -6.30 8.49
CA ILE A 73 -13.82 -6.55 9.70
C ILE A 73 -13.62 -5.44 10.74
N MET A 74 -12.37 -5.00 10.95
CA MET A 74 -11.98 -4.08 12.02
C MET A 74 -11.18 -2.90 11.51
N PHE A 75 -11.58 -1.68 11.89
CA PHE A 75 -10.86 -0.46 11.50
C PHE A 75 -9.39 -0.43 11.97
N THR A 76 -9.12 -0.92 13.18
CA THR A 76 -7.73 -1.00 13.70
C THR A 76 -6.82 -1.83 12.81
N MET A 77 -7.31 -2.98 12.33
CA MET A 77 -6.56 -3.83 11.41
C MET A 77 -6.40 -3.20 10.03
N HIS A 78 -7.41 -2.44 9.56
CA HIS A 78 -7.27 -1.61 8.37
C HIS A 78 -6.12 -0.60 8.50
N MET A 79 -6.02 0.09 9.62
CA MET A 79 -4.93 1.05 9.86
C MET A 79 -3.56 0.38 9.92
N VAL A 80 -3.46 -0.79 10.56
CA VAL A 80 -2.23 -1.60 10.55
C VAL A 80 -1.85 -2.01 9.12
N GLN A 81 -2.81 -2.51 8.35
CA GLN A 81 -2.63 -2.88 6.95
C GLN A 81 -2.11 -1.71 6.11
N MET A 82 -2.76 -0.54 6.23
CA MET A 82 -2.36 0.67 5.49
C MET A 82 -0.98 1.17 5.91
N ALA A 83 -0.62 1.07 7.20
CA ALA A 83 0.71 1.42 7.67
C ALA A 83 1.80 0.55 7.02
N PHE A 84 1.64 -0.76 7.00
CA PHE A 84 2.60 -1.65 6.33
C PHE A 84 2.64 -1.40 4.82
N LEU A 85 1.47 -1.27 4.18
CA LEU A 85 1.36 -1.07 2.74
C LEU A 85 1.98 0.25 2.28
N LEU A 86 1.75 1.36 3.00
CA LEU A 86 2.14 2.70 2.56
C LEU A 86 3.49 3.15 3.14
N LEU A 87 3.91 2.64 4.31
CA LEU A 87 5.15 3.11 4.95
C LEU A 87 6.32 2.14 4.75
N LEU A 88 6.09 0.82 4.66
CA LEU A 88 7.18 -0.15 4.56
C LEU A 88 7.40 -0.66 3.15
N VAL A 89 6.34 -1.08 2.45
CA VAL A 89 6.49 -1.69 1.11
C VAL A 89 7.17 -0.74 0.12
N PRO A 90 6.82 0.57 0.01
CA PRO A 90 7.50 1.49 -0.89
C PRO A 90 8.99 1.66 -0.58
N VAL A 91 9.35 1.72 0.71
CA VAL A 91 10.76 1.82 1.16
C VAL A 91 11.56 0.60 0.72
N PHE A 92 11.02 -0.60 0.93
CA PHE A 92 11.66 -1.84 0.54
C PHE A 92 11.74 -2.02 -0.98
N LEU A 93 10.73 -1.57 -1.73
CA LEU A 93 10.77 -1.58 -3.21
C LEU A 93 11.84 -0.63 -3.76
N ILE A 94 11.91 0.60 -3.25
CA ILE A 94 12.91 1.57 -3.72
C ILE A 94 14.33 1.05 -3.46
N LYS A 95 14.56 0.39 -2.31
CA LYS A 95 15.86 -0.19 -1.95
C LYS A 95 16.12 -1.56 -2.56
N GLY A 96 15.06 -2.30 -2.87
CA GLY A 96 15.14 -3.65 -3.39
C GLY A 96 15.32 -3.72 -4.90
N ILE A 97 14.79 -2.75 -5.63
CA ILE A 97 14.97 -2.70 -7.08
C ILE A 97 16.28 -1.96 -7.37
N PRO A 98 17.24 -2.57 -8.11
CA PRO A 98 18.52 -1.95 -8.44
C PRO A 98 18.35 -0.59 -9.13
N TRP A 99 19.27 0.35 -8.84
CA TRP A 99 19.20 1.71 -9.35
C TRP A 99 19.12 1.79 -10.89
N TRP A 100 19.77 0.89 -11.60
CA TRP A 100 19.76 0.87 -13.06
C TRP A 100 18.39 0.43 -13.64
N VAL A 101 17.66 -0.45 -12.94
CA VAL A 101 16.29 -0.81 -13.31
C VAL A 101 15.37 0.39 -13.12
N TRP A 102 15.47 1.07 -11.97
CA TRP A 102 14.74 2.31 -11.75
C TRP A 102 15.06 3.35 -12.81
N LYS A 103 16.35 3.52 -13.18
CA LYS A 103 16.77 4.48 -14.19
C LYS A 103 16.08 4.24 -15.53
N VAL A 104 16.01 2.99 -15.98
CA VAL A 104 15.28 2.62 -17.21
C VAL A 104 13.82 3.03 -17.12
N VAL A 105 13.14 2.77 -15.99
CA VAL A 105 11.73 3.09 -15.80
C VAL A 105 11.49 4.60 -15.76
N VAL A 106 12.25 5.32 -14.94
CA VAL A 106 12.02 6.76 -14.72
C VAL A 106 12.49 7.66 -15.86
N GLU A 107 13.38 7.16 -16.73
CA GLU A 107 13.83 7.87 -17.93
C GLU A 107 12.97 7.59 -19.18
N ALA A 108 11.99 6.66 -19.08
CA ALA A 108 11.05 6.43 -20.16
C ALA A 108 10.28 7.73 -20.52
N PRO A 109 10.12 8.08 -21.82
CA PRO A 109 9.68 9.41 -22.25
C PRO A 109 8.41 9.92 -21.57
N VAL A 110 7.38 9.07 -21.43
CA VAL A 110 6.11 9.42 -20.80
C VAL A 110 6.25 9.54 -19.28
N VAL A 111 6.98 8.57 -18.67
CA VAL A 111 7.17 8.50 -17.22
C VAL A 111 8.02 9.64 -16.70
N ARG A 112 9.09 10.00 -17.42
CA ARG A 112 10.09 10.99 -17.01
C ARG A 112 9.49 12.32 -16.57
N THR A 113 8.58 12.87 -17.35
CA THR A 113 8.00 14.19 -17.07
C THR A 113 7.13 14.15 -15.82
N ILE A 114 6.20 13.18 -15.76
CA ILE A 114 5.27 13.01 -14.63
C ILE A 114 6.04 12.67 -13.36
N PHE A 115 6.97 11.72 -13.45
CA PHE A 115 7.77 11.27 -12.33
C PHE A 115 8.62 12.41 -11.73
N LYS A 116 9.27 13.21 -12.58
CA LYS A 116 10.08 14.35 -12.14
C LYS A 116 9.26 15.40 -11.37
N VAL A 117 8.02 15.65 -11.77
CA VAL A 117 7.13 16.60 -11.07
C VAL A 117 6.64 15.99 -9.75
N LEU A 118 6.12 14.76 -9.80
CA LEU A 118 5.50 14.11 -8.63
C LEU A 118 6.52 13.67 -7.56
N THR A 119 7.80 13.55 -7.91
CA THR A 119 8.87 13.25 -6.94
C THR A 119 9.61 14.50 -6.43
N GLN A 120 9.17 15.72 -6.78
CA GLN A 120 9.65 16.92 -6.09
C GLN A 120 9.27 16.84 -4.61
N PRO A 121 10.19 17.07 -3.66
CA PRO A 121 9.94 16.79 -2.24
C PRO A 121 8.65 17.40 -1.69
N LEU A 122 8.40 18.70 -1.96
CA LEU A 122 7.19 19.38 -1.49
C LEU A 122 5.93 18.88 -2.19
N VAL A 123 5.99 18.63 -3.49
CA VAL A 123 4.85 18.08 -4.26
C VAL A 123 4.53 16.67 -3.78
N ALA A 124 5.53 15.83 -3.64
CA ALA A 124 5.37 14.44 -3.25
C ALA A 124 4.70 14.28 -1.87
N ILE A 125 5.19 15.04 -0.87
CA ILE A 125 4.62 15.01 0.48
C ILE A 125 3.19 15.57 0.48
N PHE A 126 2.94 16.67 -0.22
CA PHE A 126 1.62 17.29 -0.26
C PHE A 126 0.59 16.39 -0.95
N VAL A 127 0.95 15.79 -2.09
CA VAL A 127 0.07 14.86 -2.83
C VAL A 127 -0.28 13.65 -1.97
N PHE A 128 0.72 13.04 -1.33
CA PHE A 128 0.47 11.90 -0.45
C PHE A 128 -0.46 12.26 0.72
N ILE A 129 -0.16 13.35 1.44
CA ILE A 129 -0.96 13.79 2.60
C ILE A 129 -2.38 14.17 2.18
N ALA A 130 -2.54 14.88 1.07
CA ALA A 130 -3.87 15.25 0.56
C ALA A 130 -4.71 14.02 0.22
N LEU A 131 -4.15 13.06 -0.52
CA LEU A 131 -4.83 11.81 -0.86
C LEU A 131 -5.15 10.98 0.38
N PHE A 132 -4.19 10.86 1.31
CA PHE A 132 -4.37 10.14 2.57
C PHE A 132 -5.47 10.76 3.43
N SER A 133 -5.44 12.08 3.60
CA SER A 133 -6.45 12.80 4.39
C SER A 133 -7.83 12.73 3.75
N PHE A 134 -7.93 12.88 2.42
CA PHE A 134 -9.19 12.76 1.69
C PHE A 134 -9.80 11.36 1.82
N TYR A 135 -8.96 10.32 1.74
CA TYR A 135 -9.41 8.93 1.97
C TYR A 135 -10.05 8.73 3.35
N HIS A 136 -9.54 9.40 4.39
CA HIS A 136 -10.01 9.23 5.77
C HIS A 136 -11.17 10.18 6.16
N ILE A 137 -11.72 10.96 5.23
CA ILE A 137 -13.00 11.65 5.45
C ILE A 137 -14.11 10.59 5.51
N PRO A 138 -14.97 10.54 6.56
CA PRO A 138 -15.92 9.44 6.77
C PRO A 138 -16.78 9.12 5.55
N SER A 139 -17.42 10.10 4.94
CA SER A 139 -18.26 9.90 3.75
C SER A 139 -17.47 9.37 2.55
N THR A 140 -16.23 9.82 2.36
CA THR A 140 -15.35 9.36 1.27
C THR A 140 -14.88 7.94 1.54
N PHE A 141 -14.49 7.66 2.77
CA PHE A 141 -14.03 6.34 3.20
C PHE A 141 -15.10 5.28 2.98
N ASP A 142 -16.31 5.51 3.49
CA ASP A 142 -17.42 4.57 3.36
C ASP A 142 -17.80 4.36 1.89
N ALA A 143 -17.87 5.44 1.09
CA ALA A 143 -18.17 5.32 -0.34
C ALA A 143 -17.10 4.51 -1.10
N ILE A 144 -15.81 4.71 -0.78
CA ILE A 144 -14.70 3.95 -1.39
C ILE A 144 -14.74 2.49 -0.93
N LYS A 145 -15.00 2.22 0.34
CA LYS A 145 -15.02 0.87 0.91
C LYS A 145 -16.15 0.01 0.37
N LEU A 146 -17.27 0.61 -0.02
CA LEU A 146 -18.44 -0.08 -0.56
C LEU A 146 -18.34 -0.42 -2.06
N ASP A 147 -17.28 0.04 -2.73
CA ASP A 147 -17.00 -0.28 -4.13
C ASP A 147 -15.62 -0.92 -4.26
N MET A 148 -15.57 -2.20 -4.59
CA MET A 148 -14.33 -2.97 -4.71
C MET A 148 -13.35 -2.36 -5.73
N THR A 149 -13.86 -1.89 -6.86
CA THR A 149 -13.04 -1.29 -7.93
C THR A 149 -12.46 0.04 -7.47
N LEU A 150 -13.30 0.89 -6.89
CA LEU A 150 -12.89 2.20 -6.39
C LEU A 150 -11.88 2.05 -5.24
N HIS A 151 -12.14 1.10 -4.31
CA HIS A 151 -11.21 0.79 -3.22
C HIS A 151 -9.85 0.32 -3.74
N GLY A 152 -9.83 -0.57 -4.72
CA GLY A 152 -8.60 -1.05 -5.35
C GLY A 152 -7.83 0.06 -6.05
N ILE A 153 -8.50 0.86 -6.87
CA ILE A 153 -7.89 2.00 -7.60
C ILE A 153 -7.35 3.04 -6.61
N TYR A 154 -8.13 3.42 -5.61
CA TYR A 154 -7.71 4.45 -4.65
C TYR A 154 -6.51 3.98 -3.81
N THR A 155 -6.54 2.73 -3.33
CA THR A 155 -5.42 2.13 -2.60
C THR A 155 -4.15 2.07 -3.46
N PHE A 156 -4.28 1.76 -4.75
CA PHE A 156 -3.17 1.77 -5.69
C PHE A 156 -2.61 3.18 -5.89
N ILE A 157 -3.46 4.20 -6.07
CA ILE A 157 -3.04 5.60 -6.19
C ILE A 157 -2.31 6.06 -4.91
N LEU A 158 -2.84 5.74 -3.74
CA LEU A 158 -2.18 6.00 -2.46
C LEU A 158 -0.80 5.33 -2.38
N PHE A 159 -0.71 4.08 -2.79
CA PHE A 159 0.55 3.34 -2.81
C PHE A 159 1.61 4.00 -3.72
N ILE A 160 1.22 4.40 -4.93
CA ILE A 160 2.10 5.11 -5.86
C ILE A 160 2.51 6.48 -5.30
N SER A 161 1.58 7.20 -4.68
CA SER A 161 1.91 8.49 -4.05
C SER A 161 2.87 8.34 -2.86
N ALA A 162 2.76 7.26 -2.09
CA ALA A 162 3.71 6.92 -1.04
C ALA A 162 5.10 6.59 -1.61
N LEU A 163 5.17 5.88 -2.74
CA LEU A 163 6.43 5.61 -3.43
C LEU A 163 7.10 6.92 -3.90
N PHE A 164 6.33 7.86 -4.46
CA PHE A 164 6.84 9.18 -4.84
C PHE A 164 7.32 9.98 -3.63
N MET A 165 6.62 9.91 -2.51
CA MET A 165 7.00 10.58 -1.26
C MET A 165 8.34 10.06 -0.71
N TYR A 166 8.59 8.75 -0.76
CA TYR A 166 9.85 8.18 -0.29
C TYR A 166 11.00 8.32 -1.30
N TRP A 167 10.71 8.57 -2.58
CA TRP A 167 11.72 8.64 -3.63
C TRP A 167 12.85 9.62 -3.34
N PRO A 168 12.63 10.92 -3.03
CA PRO A 168 13.71 11.89 -2.79
C PRO A 168 14.55 11.58 -1.55
N LEU A 169 14.05 10.75 -0.64
CA LEU A 169 14.78 10.30 0.55
C LEU A 169 15.76 9.16 0.25
N LEU A 170 15.39 8.25 -0.65
CA LEU A 170 15.99 6.92 -0.75
C LEU A 170 16.71 6.66 -2.07
N ASN A 171 16.37 7.38 -3.16
CA ASN A 171 17.01 7.15 -4.44
C ASN A 171 18.45 7.69 -4.48
N ASN A 172 19.30 7.08 -5.33
CA ASN A 172 20.68 7.47 -5.56
C ASN A 172 20.96 7.71 -7.07
N ILE A 173 19.94 8.04 -7.87
CA ILE A 173 20.06 8.20 -9.32
C ILE A 173 20.42 9.65 -9.64
N GLU A 174 21.50 9.85 -10.38
CA GLU A 174 21.89 11.17 -10.88
C GLU A 174 20.77 11.80 -11.72
N GLY A 175 20.56 13.10 -11.52
CA GLY A 175 19.51 13.86 -12.21
C GLY A 175 18.10 13.70 -11.61
N GLN A 176 17.93 12.85 -10.60
CA GLN A 176 16.71 12.75 -9.82
C GLN A 176 16.78 13.61 -8.56
N HIS A 177 15.60 13.94 -7.99
CA HIS A 177 15.52 14.70 -6.75
C HIS A 177 16.14 13.92 -5.60
N GLN A 178 17.24 14.42 -5.04
CA GLN A 178 17.92 13.87 -3.88
C GLN A 178 18.04 14.94 -2.80
N MET A 179 17.89 14.54 -1.55
CA MET A 179 17.97 15.44 -0.41
C MET A 179 19.28 15.27 0.35
N LYS A 180 19.85 16.37 0.82
CA LYS A 180 20.97 16.35 1.77
C LYS A 180 20.50 15.86 3.14
N ASN A 181 21.41 15.33 3.97
CA ASN A 181 21.06 14.67 5.23
C ASN A 181 20.18 15.50 6.16
N ILE A 182 20.49 16.79 6.34
CA ILE A 182 19.67 17.66 7.20
C ILE A 182 18.26 17.88 6.62
N ASN A 183 18.15 18.01 5.30
CA ASN A 183 16.85 18.16 4.64
C ASN A 183 16.03 16.88 4.70
N LYS A 184 16.67 15.69 4.70
CA LYS A 184 15.97 14.41 4.92
C LYS A 184 15.29 14.37 6.28
N LEU A 185 15.99 14.81 7.33
CA LEU A 185 15.44 14.86 8.68
C LEU A 185 14.24 15.84 8.76
N ALA A 186 14.42 17.03 8.20
CA ALA A 186 13.34 18.02 8.13
C ALA A 186 12.12 17.51 7.35
N TYR A 187 12.36 16.81 6.23
CA TYR A 187 11.31 16.22 5.41
C TYR A 187 10.53 15.13 6.15
N ILE A 188 11.24 14.23 6.85
CA ILE A 188 10.60 13.19 7.68
C ILE A 188 9.76 13.81 8.80
N ALA A 189 10.32 14.82 9.48
CA ALA A 189 9.60 15.54 10.54
C ALA A 189 8.36 16.27 9.98
N SER A 190 8.49 16.93 8.82
CA SER A 190 7.35 17.57 8.14
C SER A 190 6.27 16.57 7.77
N ASN A 191 6.64 15.39 7.26
CA ASN A 191 5.67 14.33 6.94
C ASN A 191 4.90 13.88 8.20
N ALA A 192 5.60 13.65 9.31
CA ALA A 192 4.98 13.28 10.57
C ALA A 192 4.00 14.35 11.07
N VAL A 193 4.40 15.64 11.01
CA VAL A 193 3.53 16.75 11.42
C VAL A 193 2.32 16.89 10.50
N LEU A 194 2.49 16.77 9.19
CA LEU A 194 1.41 16.95 8.22
C LEU A 194 0.38 15.81 8.23
N ILE A 195 0.77 14.58 8.55
CA ILE A 195 -0.17 13.44 8.66
C ILE A 195 -0.94 13.46 9.99
N THR A 196 -0.38 14.08 11.03
CA THR A 196 -0.95 14.11 12.38
C THR A 196 -2.40 14.61 12.43
N PRO A 197 -2.84 15.68 11.73
CA PRO A 197 -4.22 16.13 11.79
C PRO A 197 -5.24 15.07 11.36
N ALA A 198 -4.96 14.33 10.28
CA ALA A 198 -5.83 13.24 9.83
C ALA A 198 -5.90 12.11 10.86
N CYS A 199 -4.76 11.70 11.41
CA CYS A 199 -4.69 10.70 12.46
C CYS A 199 -5.35 11.16 13.77
N ALA A 200 -5.17 12.44 14.15
CA ALA A 200 -5.75 13.00 15.35
C ALA A 200 -7.28 13.03 15.30
N LEU A 201 -7.87 13.38 14.16
CA LEU A 201 -9.33 13.33 13.97
C LEU A 201 -9.89 11.93 14.21
N ILE A 202 -9.17 10.90 13.82
CA ILE A 202 -9.57 9.49 14.02
C ILE A 202 -9.38 9.09 15.49
N ILE A 203 -8.21 9.38 16.07
CA ILE A 203 -7.84 8.91 17.42
C ILE A 203 -8.70 9.61 18.51
N PHE A 204 -9.02 10.88 18.33
CA PHE A 204 -9.79 11.68 19.29
C PHE A 204 -11.28 11.74 18.98
N ALA A 205 -11.76 10.95 18.04
CA ALA A 205 -13.21 10.84 17.79
C ALA A 205 -13.92 10.25 19.03
N ASN A 206 -14.93 10.96 19.52
CA ASN A 206 -15.74 10.52 20.68
C ASN A 206 -16.76 9.43 20.34
N HIS A 207 -16.92 9.13 19.05
CA HIS A 207 -17.83 8.11 18.52
C HIS A 207 -17.23 7.49 17.25
N PRO A 208 -17.63 6.27 16.92
CA PRO A 208 -17.20 5.62 15.68
C PRO A 208 -17.55 6.46 14.46
N MET A 209 -16.57 6.68 13.58
CA MET A 209 -16.69 7.62 12.46
C MET A 209 -17.16 6.96 11.15
N TYR A 210 -16.94 5.65 10.98
CA TYR A 210 -17.11 4.95 9.71
C TYR A 210 -18.24 3.94 9.80
N ALA A 211 -19.30 4.15 8.99
CA ALA A 211 -20.46 3.27 8.96
C ALA A 211 -20.08 1.84 8.52
N THR A 212 -19.11 1.70 7.63
CA THR A 212 -18.58 0.40 7.18
C THR A 212 -17.96 -0.46 8.29
N TYR A 213 -17.75 0.08 9.49
CA TYR A 213 -17.24 -0.66 10.66
C TYR A 213 -18.16 -0.65 11.87
N THR A 214 -19.31 0.06 11.82
CA THR A 214 -20.16 0.27 12.98
C THR A 214 -21.64 0.04 12.74
N ASP A 215 -22.12 0.29 11.52
CA ASP A 215 -23.49 -0.01 11.12
C ASP A 215 -23.55 -1.44 10.57
N ALA A 216 -24.43 -2.28 11.14
CA ALA A 216 -24.49 -3.70 10.81
C ALA A 216 -24.82 -3.95 9.33
N ASP A 217 -25.74 -3.19 8.76
CA ASP A 217 -26.20 -3.39 7.37
C ASP A 217 -25.09 -2.93 6.38
N VAL A 218 -24.46 -1.77 6.67
CA VAL A 218 -23.37 -1.23 5.86
C VAL A 218 -22.13 -2.11 5.96
N TRP A 219 -21.83 -2.64 7.15
CA TRP A 219 -20.73 -3.58 7.37
C TRP A 219 -20.92 -4.89 6.60
N LEU A 220 -22.14 -5.47 6.63
CA LEU A 220 -22.46 -6.67 5.85
C LEU A 220 -22.29 -6.41 4.35
N GLN A 221 -22.79 -5.28 3.84
CA GLN A 221 -22.59 -4.89 2.44
C GLN A 221 -21.10 -4.78 2.07
N ALA A 222 -20.26 -4.22 2.95
CA ALA A 222 -18.82 -4.15 2.73
C ALA A 222 -18.17 -5.56 2.75
N MET A 223 -18.67 -6.48 3.59
CA MET A 223 -18.17 -7.85 3.66
C MET A 223 -18.54 -8.69 2.42
N GLU A 224 -19.67 -8.43 1.78
CA GLU A 224 -20.10 -9.10 0.53
C GLU A 224 -19.10 -8.89 -0.63
N LEU A 225 -18.29 -7.83 -0.58
CA LEU A 225 -17.24 -7.58 -1.57
C LEU A 225 -16.04 -8.52 -1.44
N CYS A 226 -15.83 -9.11 -0.26
CA CYS A 226 -14.65 -9.93 0.07
C CYS A 226 -14.98 -11.39 0.35
N VAL A 227 -16.23 -11.68 0.75
CA VAL A 227 -16.69 -13.00 1.16
C VAL A 227 -17.89 -13.40 0.29
N PRO A 228 -17.96 -14.64 -0.22
CA PRO A 228 -19.12 -15.10 -1.00
C PRO A 228 -20.43 -14.94 -0.21
N VAL A 229 -21.47 -14.42 -0.87
CA VAL A 229 -22.77 -14.13 -0.26
C VAL A 229 -23.39 -15.38 0.39
N ASP A 230 -23.26 -16.55 -0.25
CA ASP A 230 -23.75 -17.83 0.30
C ASP A 230 -23.08 -18.17 1.66
N THR A 231 -21.81 -17.82 1.81
CA THR A 231 -21.07 -18.00 3.06
C THR A 231 -21.59 -17.05 4.15
N LEU A 232 -21.82 -15.78 3.81
CA LEU A 232 -22.33 -14.78 4.75
C LEU A 232 -23.75 -15.10 5.19
N ALA A 233 -24.62 -15.48 4.28
CA ALA A 233 -26.02 -15.84 4.55
C ALA A 233 -26.14 -17.02 5.54
N GLY A 234 -25.19 -17.97 5.50
CA GLY A 234 -25.14 -19.13 6.40
C GLY A 234 -24.64 -18.82 7.82
N LEU A 235 -24.04 -17.64 8.05
CA LEU A 235 -23.34 -17.34 9.30
C LEU A 235 -24.16 -16.53 10.32
N ASN A 236 -25.34 -16.02 9.96
CA ASN A 236 -26.19 -15.18 10.84
C ASN A 236 -25.39 -14.09 11.57
N LEU A 237 -24.55 -13.36 10.84
CA LEU A 237 -23.69 -12.31 11.39
C LEU A 237 -24.54 -11.09 11.76
N SER A 238 -24.47 -10.65 13.01
CA SER A 238 -25.22 -9.49 13.51
C SER A 238 -24.47 -8.17 13.40
N GLY A 239 -23.18 -8.21 13.10
CA GLY A 239 -22.35 -7.01 12.93
C GLY A 239 -20.90 -7.19 13.37
N PRO A 240 -20.08 -6.13 13.33
CA PRO A 240 -18.65 -6.16 13.63
C PRO A 240 -18.32 -6.50 15.09
N GLU A 241 -19.25 -6.29 16.02
CA GLU A 241 -19.08 -6.62 17.45
C GLU A 241 -18.82 -8.10 17.72
N LEU A 242 -19.11 -9.00 16.79
CA LEU A 242 -18.80 -10.42 16.91
C LEU A 242 -17.30 -10.72 16.94
N PHE A 243 -16.48 -9.76 16.53
CA PHE A 243 -15.04 -9.89 16.39
C PHE A 243 -14.24 -8.93 17.30
N SER A 244 -14.94 -8.17 18.14
CA SER A 244 -14.38 -7.27 19.16
C SER A 244 -13.88 -8.01 20.40
#